data_98f8cf7c8cb1e0eefa8da94ae298304a
#
_entry.id   98f8cf7c8cb1e0eefa8da94ae298304a
#
_cell.length_a   1.000
_cell.length_b   1.000
_cell.length_c   1.000
_cell.angle_alpha   90.00
_cell.angle_beta   90.00
_cell.angle_gamma   90.00
#
_symmetry.space_group_name_H-M   'P 1'
#
loop_
_entity.id
_entity.type
_entity.pdbx_description
1 polymer ?
#
loop_
_entity_poly.entity_id
_entity_poly.type
_entity_poly.pdbx_seq_one_letter_code
_entity_poly.pdbx_strand_id
1 'polypeptide(L)'
;MNTTGTELNGELVLGRPFVRISLLTLLAGAVAALAGALAAAQPKLILGAAVSAAVLVLAFRAPVTNLALLILLTAVVPFEILNRFSVGGGVDSPGLLFSDLFLLAGLVWAAFALASQPLDRRRYRSVFAMVVFLMIVVLEVLHGLRLGYGRSIVGQEGRVLLGLGTFLIAMPLVSHSRSRERLFAALALIAFALGAWGMVQWLGHFSFGLAGDVGVRSGVRLTSGGSGQLQGGAFAFPVAIIVCFAALTLGEIRSWVWRGLLVAALALNIASCLVTFERSFWLDTLAGLLFVLLFAAGRRRVKLLLILLGAGVFTVAALAIITPSTLTTAQQRLISISSYSSDTSVRYRVVESGFVYDRIRAHPLTGSGLGASIFWGQPWAQVPPKTRHYSHDGYFWLAWKVGVPAAALLIGLLVSALFTRSPATEDPLSRAVRRGAQGAIAGLLVATITFPSFSQLSIAPVIGLLLALALAPQLGRRRRSRPSVSALAAA
;
A
#
# COMPACT_ATOMS: atom_id res chain seq x y z
N MET A 1 -37.51 36.60 -44.83
CA MET A 1 -37.80 35.19 -44.57
C MET A 1 -36.62 34.58 -43.88
N ASN A 2 -36.62 34.60 -42.53
CA ASN A 2 -35.60 33.99 -41.68
C ASN A 2 -36.32 32.90 -40.89
N THR A 3 -36.00 31.66 -41.20
CA THR A 3 -36.46 30.49 -40.46
C THR A 3 -35.37 30.16 -39.39
N THR A 4 -35.64 30.52 -38.15
CA THR A 4 -34.87 30.10 -36.99
C THR A 4 -35.21 28.65 -36.65
N GLY A 5 -34.29 27.75 -36.96
CA GLY A 5 -34.34 26.36 -36.50
C GLY A 5 -34.02 26.28 -35.01
N THR A 6 -35.03 25.97 -34.22
CA THR A 6 -34.90 25.57 -32.83
C THR A 6 -34.42 24.11 -32.78
N GLU A 7 -33.11 23.91 -32.54
CA GLU A 7 -32.61 22.59 -32.18
C GLU A 7 -33.08 22.25 -30.76
N LEU A 8 -34.02 21.35 -30.67
CA LEU A 8 -34.42 20.66 -29.44
C LEU A 8 -33.30 19.71 -29.03
N ASN A 9 -32.37 20.21 -28.21
CA ASN A 9 -31.47 19.34 -27.45
C ASN A 9 -32.28 18.60 -26.38
N GLY A 10 -32.86 17.47 -26.78
CA GLY A 10 -33.46 16.48 -25.91
C GLY A 10 -32.39 15.75 -25.09
N GLU A 11 -31.79 16.41 -24.13
CA GLU A 11 -31.05 15.70 -23.09
C GLU A 11 -32.07 14.91 -22.27
N LEU A 12 -32.15 13.62 -22.55
CA LEU A 12 -32.74 12.63 -21.67
C LEU A 12 -31.94 12.62 -20.35
N VAL A 13 -32.30 13.55 -19.45
CA VAL A 13 -31.90 13.51 -18.03
C VAL A 13 -32.67 12.36 -17.39
N LEU A 14 -32.32 11.13 -17.76
CA LEU A 14 -32.70 9.94 -17.00
C LEU A 14 -32.04 10.08 -15.62
N GLY A 15 -32.89 10.29 -14.62
CA GLY A 15 -32.56 10.65 -13.27
C GLY A 15 -31.51 9.72 -12.63
N ARG A 16 -30.24 10.14 -12.72
CA ARG A 16 -29.08 9.44 -12.12
C ARG A 16 -29.23 9.06 -10.63
N PRO A 17 -30.04 9.73 -9.77
CA PRO A 17 -30.29 9.26 -8.41
C PRO A 17 -31.20 8.02 -8.35
N PHE A 18 -32.18 7.87 -9.24
CA PHE A 18 -33.17 6.78 -9.21
C PHE A 18 -32.53 5.41 -9.52
N VAL A 19 -31.62 5.36 -10.51
CA VAL A 19 -30.90 4.12 -10.86
C VAL A 19 -29.95 3.69 -9.72
N ARG A 20 -29.32 4.66 -9.03
CA ARG A 20 -28.46 4.36 -7.86
C ARG A 20 -29.25 3.80 -6.67
N ILE A 21 -30.43 4.36 -6.39
CA ILE A 21 -31.27 3.89 -5.27
C ILE A 21 -31.83 2.51 -5.59
N SER A 22 -32.29 2.28 -6.82
CA SER A 22 -32.85 0.98 -7.23
C SER A 22 -31.82 -0.15 -7.23
N LEU A 23 -30.57 0.14 -7.67
CA LEU A 23 -29.49 -0.85 -7.67
C LEU A 23 -29.01 -1.18 -6.24
N LEU A 24 -28.92 -0.16 -5.38
CA LEU A 24 -28.59 -0.35 -3.95
C LEU A 24 -29.68 -1.14 -3.23
N THR A 25 -30.94 -0.91 -3.54
CA THR A 25 -32.08 -1.64 -2.96
C THR A 25 -32.10 -3.09 -3.44
N LEU A 26 -31.83 -3.34 -4.73
CA LEU A 26 -31.72 -4.68 -5.30
C LEU A 26 -30.51 -5.45 -4.74
N LEU A 27 -29.34 -4.79 -4.60
CA LEU A 27 -28.16 -5.41 -4.00
C LEU A 27 -28.36 -5.69 -2.51
N ALA A 28 -28.98 -4.75 -1.78
CA ALA A 28 -29.33 -4.96 -0.37
C ALA A 28 -30.35 -6.07 -0.20
N GLY A 29 -31.35 -6.15 -1.10
CA GLY A 29 -32.33 -7.23 -1.14
C GLY A 29 -31.73 -8.59 -1.46
N ALA A 30 -30.82 -8.67 -2.44
CA ALA A 30 -30.11 -9.91 -2.79
C ALA A 30 -29.18 -10.37 -1.68
N VAL A 31 -28.45 -9.44 -1.03
CA VAL A 31 -27.59 -9.74 0.12
C VAL A 31 -28.43 -10.18 1.32
N ALA A 32 -29.58 -9.53 1.56
CA ALA A 32 -30.50 -9.91 2.63
C ALA A 32 -31.15 -11.29 2.39
N ALA A 33 -31.52 -11.60 1.14
CA ALA A 33 -32.08 -12.89 0.77
C ALA A 33 -31.05 -14.02 0.86
N LEU A 34 -29.81 -13.76 0.40
CA LEU A 34 -28.69 -14.71 0.55
C LEU A 34 -28.31 -14.91 2.02
N ALA A 35 -28.29 -13.84 2.80
CA ALA A 35 -28.07 -13.89 4.23
C ALA A 35 -29.17 -14.68 4.95
N GLY A 36 -30.45 -14.47 4.57
CA GLY A 36 -31.58 -15.19 5.11
C GLY A 36 -31.55 -16.69 4.81
N ALA A 37 -31.18 -17.08 3.59
CA ALA A 37 -31.05 -18.47 3.18
C ALA A 37 -29.88 -19.20 3.88
N LEU A 38 -28.76 -18.50 4.08
CA LEU A 38 -27.57 -19.01 4.78
C LEU A 38 -27.76 -18.98 6.31
N ALA A 39 -28.61 -18.10 6.85
CA ALA A 39 -28.88 -17.89 8.27
C ALA A 39 -29.52 -19.10 8.94
N ALA A 40 -30.34 -19.83 8.21
CA ALA A 40 -31.00 -21.02 8.72
C ALA A 40 -30.02 -22.17 9.07
N ALA A 41 -28.80 -22.12 8.55
CA ALA A 41 -27.84 -23.20 8.69
C ALA A 41 -26.65 -22.93 9.64
N GLN A 42 -26.21 -21.67 9.84
CA GLN A 42 -25.06 -21.37 10.71
C GLN A 42 -25.01 -19.91 11.21
N PRO A 43 -25.07 -19.64 12.53
CA PRO A 43 -25.10 -18.27 13.10
C PRO A 43 -23.86 -17.43 12.79
N LYS A 44 -22.68 -18.04 12.58
CA LYS A 44 -21.46 -17.35 12.17
C LYS A 44 -21.57 -16.74 10.76
N LEU A 45 -22.36 -17.36 9.87
CA LEU A 45 -22.60 -16.84 8.52
C LEU A 45 -23.52 -15.62 8.53
N ILE A 46 -24.47 -15.56 9.47
CA ILE A 46 -25.36 -14.38 9.65
C ILE A 46 -24.51 -13.15 10.02
N LEU A 47 -23.67 -13.31 11.02
CA LEU A 47 -22.78 -12.22 11.47
C LEU A 47 -21.85 -11.77 10.31
N GLY A 48 -21.27 -12.73 9.60
CA GLY A 48 -20.41 -12.45 8.44
C GLY A 48 -21.17 -11.70 7.33
N ALA A 49 -22.40 -12.10 7.01
CA ALA A 49 -23.24 -11.43 6.02
C ALA A 49 -23.66 -10.02 6.46
N ALA A 50 -24.06 -9.84 7.71
CA ALA A 50 -24.42 -8.54 8.28
C ALA A 50 -23.22 -7.58 8.27
N VAL A 51 -22.05 -8.04 8.68
CA VAL A 51 -20.81 -7.26 8.62
C VAL A 51 -20.47 -6.91 7.16
N SER A 52 -20.56 -7.87 6.23
CA SER A 52 -20.30 -7.62 4.80
C SER A 52 -21.24 -6.57 4.22
N ALA A 53 -22.54 -6.62 4.56
CA ALA A 53 -23.51 -5.63 4.16
C ALA A 53 -23.19 -4.24 4.75
N ALA A 54 -22.84 -4.18 6.04
CA ALA A 54 -22.43 -2.93 6.70
C ALA A 54 -21.18 -2.31 6.05
N VAL A 55 -20.17 -3.14 5.74
CA VAL A 55 -18.95 -2.69 5.05
C VAL A 55 -19.27 -2.21 3.62
N LEU A 56 -20.16 -2.89 2.91
CA LEU A 56 -20.60 -2.45 1.59
C LEU A 56 -21.31 -1.09 1.66
N VAL A 57 -22.25 -0.91 2.61
CA VAL A 57 -22.90 0.38 2.85
C VAL A 57 -21.88 1.46 3.17
N LEU A 58 -20.89 1.16 4.02
CA LEU A 58 -19.81 2.09 4.36
C LEU A 58 -19.00 2.47 3.11
N ALA A 59 -18.65 1.52 2.25
CA ALA A 59 -17.91 1.78 1.02
C ALA A 59 -18.63 2.78 0.09
N PHE A 60 -19.96 2.70 0.01
CA PHE A 60 -20.76 3.62 -0.81
C PHE A 60 -21.04 4.96 -0.13
N ARG A 61 -21.24 4.99 1.19
CA ARG A 61 -21.56 6.22 1.95
C ARG A 61 -20.33 7.03 2.31
N ALA A 62 -19.23 6.34 2.66
CA ALA A 62 -17.99 6.95 3.14
C ALA A 62 -16.76 6.24 2.56
N PRO A 63 -16.53 6.31 1.23
CA PRO A 63 -15.46 5.55 0.57
C PRO A 63 -14.05 5.92 1.05
N VAL A 64 -13.83 7.15 1.51
CA VAL A 64 -12.57 7.55 2.14
C VAL A 64 -12.35 6.80 3.44
N THR A 65 -13.38 6.65 4.28
CA THR A 65 -13.31 5.89 5.53
C THR A 65 -13.07 4.40 5.25
N ASN A 66 -13.76 3.84 4.25
CA ASN A 66 -13.52 2.45 3.82
C ASN A 66 -12.05 2.21 3.44
N LEU A 67 -11.47 3.09 2.62
CA LEU A 67 -10.07 3.01 2.22
C LEU A 67 -9.13 3.21 3.42
N ALA A 68 -9.41 4.17 4.29
CA ALA A 68 -8.60 4.42 5.49
C ALA A 68 -8.60 3.20 6.44
N LEU A 69 -9.77 2.57 6.65
CA LEU A 69 -9.87 1.35 7.45
C LEU A 69 -9.14 0.17 6.79
N LEU A 70 -9.22 0.01 5.47
CA LEU A 70 -8.44 -0.99 4.76
C LEU A 70 -6.93 -0.83 5.00
N ILE A 71 -6.40 0.40 4.85
CA ILE A 71 -4.98 0.69 5.10
C ILE A 71 -4.63 0.49 6.58
N LEU A 72 -5.47 0.95 7.50
CA LEU A 72 -5.26 0.76 8.95
C LEU A 72 -5.19 -0.73 9.31
N LEU A 73 -6.15 -1.51 8.84
CA LEU A 73 -6.22 -2.96 9.13
C LEU A 73 -5.03 -3.71 8.54
N THR A 74 -4.58 -3.35 7.34
CA THR A 74 -3.48 -4.07 6.70
C THR A 74 -2.10 -3.59 7.15
N ALA A 75 -1.90 -2.30 7.42
CA ALA A 75 -0.59 -1.75 7.75
C ALA A 75 -0.30 -1.67 9.26
N VAL A 76 -1.33 -1.60 10.12
CA VAL A 76 -1.17 -1.37 11.57
C VAL A 76 -1.62 -2.55 12.39
N VAL A 77 -2.76 -3.20 12.04
CA VAL A 77 -3.30 -4.31 12.83
C VAL A 77 -2.52 -5.60 12.57
N PRO A 78 -2.05 -6.30 13.60
CA PRO A 78 -1.35 -7.58 13.45
C PRO A 78 -2.19 -8.62 12.70
N PHE A 79 -1.56 -9.36 11.79
CA PHE A 79 -2.22 -10.42 11.03
C PHE A 79 -2.86 -11.47 11.94
N GLU A 80 -2.22 -11.81 13.05
CA GLU A 80 -2.71 -12.76 14.03
C GLU A 80 -4.04 -12.32 14.63
N ILE A 81 -4.23 -11.01 14.86
CA ILE A 81 -5.50 -10.45 15.33
C ILE A 81 -6.53 -10.53 14.20
N LEU A 82 -6.18 -10.11 12.99
CA LEU A 82 -7.09 -10.18 11.84
C LEU A 82 -7.54 -11.62 11.57
N ASN A 83 -6.63 -12.59 11.68
CA ASN A 83 -6.92 -14.00 11.41
C ASN A 83 -7.84 -14.64 12.47
N ARG A 84 -7.79 -14.18 13.74
CA ARG A 84 -8.73 -14.66 14.78
C ARG A 84 -10.19 -14.35 14.47
N PHE A 85 -10.44 -13.27 13.72
CA PHE A 85 -11.76 -12.83 13.29
C PHE A 85 -12.08 -13.23 11.85
N SER A 86 -11.30 -14.16 11.25
CA SER A 86 -11.57 -14.61 9.89
C SER A 86 -12.83 -15.48 9.81
N VAL A 87 -13.59 -15.33 8.74
CA VAL A 87 -14.78 -16.12 8.46
C VAL A 87 -14.40 -17.32 7.60
N GLY A 88 -14.76 -18.53 8.03
CA GLY A 88 -14.50 -19.76 7.27
C GLY A 88 -13.05 -20.25 7.31
N GLY A 89 -12.22 -19.70 8.21
CA GLY A 89 -10.84 -20.14 8.42
C GLY A 89 -10.76 -21.32 9.37
N GLY A 90 -9.77 -22.21 9.14
CA GLY A 90 -9.32 -23.25 10.06
C GLY A 90 -7.87 -23.01 10.47
N VAL A 91 -7.29 -23.94 11.23
CA VAL A 91 -5.89 -23.85 11.68
C VAL A 91 -4.92 -23.69 10.50
N ASP A 92 -5.24 -24.30 9.35
CA ASP A 92 -4.39 -24.31 8.15
C ASP A 92 -4.95 -23.48 6.99
N SER A 93 -6.06 -22.80 7.16
CA SER A 93 -6.69 -21.99 6.11
C SER A 93 -7.13 -20.65 6.68
N PRO A 94 -6.40 -19.56 6.38
CA PRO A 94 -6.91 -18.24 6.71
C PRO A 94 -8.19 -18.02 5.90
N GLY A 95 -9.30 -17.91 6.60
CA GLY A 95 -10.60 -17.57 6.00
C GLY A 95 -10.59 -16.16 5.39
N LEU A 96 -11.78 -15.67 5.10
CA LEU A 96 -11.96 -14.29 4.65
C LEU A 96 -11.64 -13.33 5.81
N LEU A 97 -10.63 -12.48 5.65
CA LEU A 97 -10.26 -11.47 6.64
C LEU A 97 -11.18 -10.25 6.55
N PHE A 98 -11.30 -9.49 7.63
CA PHE A 98 -12.01 -8.21 7.59
C PHE A 98 -11.45 -7.25 6.53
N SER A 99 -10.13 -7.21 6.35
CA SER A 99 -9.49 -6.41 5.32
C SER A 99 -9.95 -6.79 3.90
N ASP A 100 -10.26 -8.07 3.66
CA ASP A 100 -10.75 -8.53 2.36
C ASP A 100 -12.14 -7.95 2.07
N LEU A 101 -13.01 -7.86 3.10
CA LEU A 101 -14.33 -7.25 2.95
C LEU A 101 -14.25 -5.77 2.57
N PHE A 102 -13.35 -5.01 3.21
CA PHE A 102 -13.11 -3.60 2.87
C PHE A 102 -12.54 -3.44 1.46
N LEU A 103 -11.63 -4.33 1.04
CA LEU A 103 -11.08 -4.34 -0.30
C LEU A 103 -12.17 -4.64 -1.35
N LEU A 104 -12.92 -5.72 -1.18
CA LEU A 104 -13.98 -6.13 -2.12
C LEU A 104 -15.08 -5.09 -2.23
N ALA A 105 -15.60 -4.58 -1.11
CA ALA A 105 -16.61 -3.53 -1.09
C ALA A 105 -16.09 -2.24 -1.75
N GLY A 106 -14.83 -1.88 -1.47
CA GLY A 106 -14.16 -0.75 -2.10
C GLY A 106 -13.99 -0.92 -3.61
N LEU A 107 -13.64 -2.13 -4.09
CA LEU A 107 -13.53 -2.42 -5.53
C LEU A 107 -14.87 -2.34 -6.24
N VAL A 108 -15.95 -2.86 -5.62
CA VAL A 108 -17.31 -2.71 -6.15
C VAL A 108 -17.67 -1.23 -6.26
N TRP A 109 -17.46 -0.46 -5.20
CA TRP A 109 -17.67 0.99 -5.26
C TRP A 109 -16.82 1.67 -6.35
N ALA A 110 -15.53 1.30 -6.44
CA ALA A 110 -14.61 1.87 -7.42
C ALA A 110 -15.04 1.60 -8.86
N ALA A 111 -15.58 0.41 -9.17
CA ALA A 111 -16.11 0.08 -10.49
C ALA A 111 -17.22 1.06 -10.90
N PHE A 112 -18.19 1.33 -9.99
CA PHE A 112 -19.24 2.33 -10.25
C PHE A 112 -18.68 3.75 -10.35
N ALA A 113 -17.75 4.12 -9.47
CA ALA A 113 -17.15 5.45 -9.47
C ALA A 113 -16.35 5.72 -10.75
N LEU A 114 -15.56 4.74 -11.22
CA LEU A 114 -14.78 4.86 -12.45
C LEU A 114 -15.66 4.85 -13.69
N ALA A 115 -16.72 4.03 -13.74
CA ALA A 115 -17.68 4.01 -14.85
C ALA A 115 -18.47 5.32 -14.96
N SER A 116 -18.67 6.05 -13.86
CA SER A 116 -19.43 7.30 -13.84
C SER A 116 -18.59 8.56 -14.04
N GLN A 117 -17.28 8.44 -14.14
CA GLN A 117 -16.35 9.59 -14.30
C GLN A 117 -15.70 9.57 -15.68
N PRO A 118 -15.59 10.71 -16.35
CA PRO A 118 -14.78 10.81 -17.55
C PRO A 118 -13.31 10.59 -17.18
N LEU A 119 -12.72 9.56 -17.76
CA LEU A 119 -11.30 9.27 -17.60
C LEU A 119 -10.54 9.94 -18.74
N ASP A 120 -9.52 10.73 -18.42
CA ASP A 120 -8.56 11.14 -19.43
C ASP A 120 -7.74 9.92 -19.92
N ARG A 121 -7.14 10.06 -21.11
CA ARG A 121 -6.41 8.95 -21.78
C ARG A 121 -5.32 8.31 -20.90
N ARG A 122 -4.67 9.10 -20.05
CA ARG A 122 -3.59 8.62 -19.19
C ARG A 122 -4.14 7.80 -18.03
N ARG A 123 -5.18 8.30 -17.37
CA ARG A 123 -5.87 7.56 -16.29
C ARG A 123 -6.44 6.26 -16.80
N TYR A 124 -7.10 6.31 -17.97
CA TYR A 124 -7.63 5.13 -18.61
C TYR A 124 -6.57 4.06 -18.80
N ARG A 125 -5.39 4.43 -19.34
CA ARG A 125 -4.28 3.47 -19.53
C ARG A 125 -3.81 2.87 -18.21
N SER A 126 -3.65 3.68 -17.15
CA SER A 126 -3.18 3.19 -15.86
C SER A 126 -4.22 2.31 -15.17
N VAL A 127 -5.51 2.69 -15.24
CA VAL A 127 -6.63 1.88 -14.72
C VAL A 127 -6.72 0.58 -15.50
N PHE A 128 -6.66 0.63 -16.83
CA PHE A 128 -6.68 -0.56 -17.68
C PHE A 128 -5.53 -1.50 -17.39
N ALA A 129 -4.29 -0.98 -17.29
CA ALA A 129 -3.11 -1.78 -16.96
C ALA A 129 -3.24 -2.48 -15.59
N MET A 130 -3.77 -1.77 -14.58
CA MET A 130 -4.02 -2.38 -13.26
C MET A 130 -5.11 -3.43 -13.32
N VAL A 131 -6.21 -3.19 -14.05
CA VAL A 131 -7.28 -4.19 -14.23
C VAL A 131 -6.73 -5.44 -14.91
N VAL A 132 -5.94 -5.27 -15.98
CA VAL A 132 -5.29 -6.41 -16.67
C VAL A 132 -4.38 -7.17 -15.71
N PHE A 133 -3.56 -6.47 -14.92
CA PHE A 133 -2.72 -7.11 -13.93
C PHE A 133 -3.53 -7.92 -12.90
N LEU A 134 -4.59 -7.34 -12.35
CA LEU A 134 -5.45 -8.03 -11.37
C LEU A 134 -6.19 -9.23 -11.99
N MET A 135 -6.59 -9.14 -13.25
CA MET A 135 -7.16 -10.28 -13.98
C MET A 135 -6.14 -11.42 -14.15
N ILE A 136 -4.88 -11.09 -14.46
CA ILE A 136 -3.81 -12.10 -14.51
C ILE A 136 -3.63 -12.74 -13.12
N VAL A 137 -3.63 -11.94 -12.04
CA VAL A 137 -3.56 -12.48 -10.67
C VAL A 137 -4.69 -13.47 -10.38
N VAL A 138 -5.93 -13.16 -10.80
CA VAL A 138 -7.06 -14.09 -10.65
C VAL A 138 -6.83 -15.37 -11.45
N LEU A 139 -6.34 -15.26 -12.69
CA LEU A 139 -5.98 -16.43 -13.51
C LEU A 139 -4.89 -17.27 -12.87
N GLU A 140 -3.89 -16.64 -12.24
CA GLU A 140 -2.80 -17.36 -11.54
C GLU A 140 -3.27 -18.01 -10.21
N VAL A 141 -4.29 -17.45 -9.55
CA VAL A 141 -4.98 -18.16 -8.46
C VAL A 141 -5.62 -19.45 -8.98
N LEU A 142 -6.37 -19.36 -10.07
CA LEU A 142 -7.02 -20.54 -10.68
C LEU A 142 -6.00 -21.54 -11.19
N HIS A 143 -4.91 -21.08 -11.81
CA HIS A 143 -3.80 -21.89 -12.25
C HIS A 143 -3.14 -22.66 -11.10
N GLY A 144 -2.81 -21.97 -9.99
CA GLY A 144 -2.22 -22.62 -8.81
C GLY A 144 -3.16 -23.66 -8.18
N LEU A 145 -4.47 -23.37 -8.10
CA LEU A 145 -5.46 -24.34 -7.63
C LEU A 145 -5.57 -25.56 -8.55
N ARG A 146 -5.52 -25.35 -9.88
CA ARG A 146 -5.53 -26.44 -10.87
C ARG A 146 -4.30 -27.33 -10.79
N LEU A 147 -3.13 -26.76 -10.47
CA LEU A 147 -1.89 -27.50 -10.26
C LEU A 147 -1.85 -28.26 -8.92
N GLY A 148 -2.92 -28.15 -8.10
CA GLY A 148 -3.02 -28.84 -6.82
C GLY A 148 -2.24 -28.20 -5.68
N TYR A 149 -1.81 -26.95 -5.82
CA TYR A 149 -1.15 -26.24 -4.73
C TYR A 149 -2.12 -26.00 -3.56
N GLY A 150 -1.59 -25.93 -2.34
CA GLY A 150 -2.39 -25.79 -1.14
C GLY A 150 -3.28 -24.53 -1.19
N ARG A 151 -4.59 -24.70 -0.99
CA ARG A 151 -5.58 -23.60 -1.06
C ARG A 151 -5.23 -22.43 -0.16
N SER A 152 -4.67 -22.72 1.02
CA SER A 152 -4.25 -21.70 1.98
C SER A 152 -3.18 -20.78 1.39
N ILE A 153 -2.11 -21.34 0.84
CA ILE A 153 -0.99 -20.54 0.30
C ILE A 153 -1.39 -19.79 -0.98
N VAL A 154 -2.16 -20.45 -1.86
CA VAL A 154 -2.69 -19.80 -3.08
C VAL A 154 -3.57 -18.60 -2.71
N GLY A 155 -4.48 -18.80 -1.72
CA GLY A 155 -5.35 -17.73 -1.25
C GLY A 155 -4.59 -16.58 -0.58
N GLN A 156 -3.54 -16.89 0.18
CA GLN A 156 -2.69 -15.88 0.82
C GLN A 156 -1.93 -15.03 -0.20
N GLU A 157 -1.24 -15.66 -1.15
CA GLU A 157 -0.51 -14.97 -2.20
C GLU A 157 -1.45 -14.17 -3.12
N GLY A 158 -2.62 -14.74 -3.46
CA GLY A 158 -3.65 -14.05 -4.23
C GLY A 158 -4.18 -12.81 -3.51
N ARG A 159 -4.49 -12.92 -2.21
CA ARG A 159 -4.93 -11.80 -1.37
C ARG A 159 -3.93 -10.64 -1.37
N VAL A 160 -2.65 -10.95 -1.23
CA VAL A 160 -1.59 -9.95 -1.25
C VAL A 160 -1.60 -9.19 -2.58
N LEU A 161 -1.55 -9.88 -3.71
CA LEU A 161 -1.51 -9.23 -5.02
C LEU A 161 -2.81 -8.50 -5.36
N LEU A 162 -3.97 -9.03 -4.95
CA LEU A 162 -5.25 -8.35 -5.09
C LEU A 162 -5.34 -7.07 -4.25
N GLY A 163 -4.58 -6.97 -3.15
CA GLY A 163 -4.44 -5.77 -2.34
C GLY A 163 -3.97 -4.55 -3.14
N LEU A 164 -3.20 -4.76 -4.24
CA LEU A 164 -2.83 -3.70 -5.18
C LEU A 164 -4.05 -3.03 -5.85
N GLY A 165 -5.21 -3.70 -5.86
CA GLY A 165 -6.49 -3.15 -6.32
C GLY A 165 -6.95 -1.92 -5.54
N THR A 166 -6.35 -1.63 -4.40
CA THR A 166 -6.49 -0.35 -3.68
C THR A 166 -6.21 0.86 -4.56
N PHE A 167 -5.38 0.70 -5.60
CA PHE A 167 -5.19 1.69 -6.65
C PHE A 167 -6.51 2.12 -7.30
N LEU A 168 -7.38 1.16 -7.65
CA LEU A 168 -8.66 1.44 -8.28
C LEU A 168 -9.61 2.17 -7.33
N ILE A 169 -9.55 1.86 -6.02
CA ILE A 169 -10.35 2.52 -4.99
C ILE A 169 -9.86 3.95 -4.76
N ALA A 170 -8.56 4.15 -4.68
CA ALA A 170 -7.96 5.44 -4.38
C ALA A 170 -8.04 6.44 -5.55
N MET A 171 -7.97 5.95 -6.81
CA MET A 171 -7.93 6.80 -8.00
C MET A 171 -9.10 7.79 -8.10
N PRO A 172 -10.38 7.41 -7.97
CA PRO A 172 -11.50 8.36 -7.97
C PRO A 172 -11.49 9.29 -6.75
N LEU A 173 -11.03 8.82 -5.58
CA LEU A 173 -10.99 9.62 -4.35
C LEU A 173 -9.98 10.76 -4.43
N VAL A 174 -8.78 10.46 -4.93
CA VAL A 174 -7.71 11.44 -5.09
C VAL A 174 -8.07 12.53 -6.10
N SER A 175 -8.97 12.24 -7.04
CA SER A 175 -9.44 13.19 -8.05
C SER A 175 -10.33 14.31 -7.51
N HIS A 176 -10.99 14.11 -6.36
CA HIS A 176 -11.90 15.07 -5.74
C HIS A 176 -11.25 15.76 -4.54
N SER A 177 -11.21 17.08 -4.51
CA SER A 177 -10.51 17.86 -3.48
C SER A 177 -10.92 17.51 -2.05
N ARG A 178 -12.24 17.45 -1.76
CA ARG A 178 -12.73 17.10 -0.41
C ARG A 178 -12.36 15.68 0.03
N SER A 179 -12.48 14.71 -0.87
CA SER A 179 -12.11 13.31 -0.57
C SER A 179 -10.62 13.18 -0.34
N ARG A 180 -9.83 13.88 -1.13
CA ARG A 180 -8.38 13.94 -1.04
C ARG A 180 -7.91 14.55 0.30
N GLU A 181 -8.49 15.71 0.72
CA GLU A 181 -8.16 16.33 1.98
C GLU A 181 -8.47 15.39 3.17
N ARG A 182 -9.64 14.74 3.16
CA ARG A 182 -10.01 13.74 4.17
C ARG A 182 -9.08 12.53 4.16
N LEU A 183 -8.69 12.07 2.97
CA LEU A 183 -7.74 10.96 2.82
C LEU A 183 -6.38 11.34 3.41
N PHE A 184 -5.86 12.53 3.13
CA PHE A 184 -4.59 12.98 3.69
C PHE A 184 -4.63 13.09 5.22
N ALA A 185 -5.73 13.59 5.78
CA ALA A 185 -5.92 13.62 7.22
C ALA A 185 -5.93 12.20 7.82
N ALA A 186 -6.67 11.27 7.21
CA ALA A 186 -6.70 9.88 7.65
C ALA A 186 -5.32 9.21 7.56
N LEU A 187 -4.58 9.42 6.48
CA LEU A 187 -3.23 8.87 6.30
C LEU A 187 -2.22 9.44 7.31
N ALA A 188 -2.34 10.73 7.66
CA ALA A 188 -1.51 11.33 8.70
C ALA A 188 -1.77 10.70 10.08
N LEU A 189 -3.04 10.44 10.41
CA LEU A 189 -3.41 9.72 11.64
C LEU A 189 -2.93 8.27 11.63
N ILE A 190 -3.06 7.57 10.51
CA ILE A 190 -2.57 6.19 10.35
C ILE A 190 -1.05 6.15 10.49
N ALA A 191 -0.32 7.08 9.87
CA ALA A 191 1.13 7.18 10.00
C ALA A 191 1.56 7.43 11.45
N PHE A 192 0.85 8.29 12.18
CA PHE A 192 1.08 8.50 13.60
C PHE A 192 0.81 7.22 14.41
N ALA A 193 -0.35 6.58 14.20
CA ALA A 193 -0.71 5.35 14.90
C ALA A 193 0.29 4.21 14.62
N LEU A 194 0.75 4.09 13.37
CA LEU A 194 1.75 3.10 12.96
C LEU A 194 3.07 3.27 13.74
N GLY A 195 3.62 4.50 13.74
CA GLY A 195 4.87 4.78 14.44
C GLY A 195 4.72 4.65 15.97
N ALA A 196 3.61 5.15 16.54
CA ALA A 196 3.33 5.02 17.97
C ALA A 196 3.20 3.55 18.39
N TRP A 197 2.46 2.75 17.62
CA TRP A 197 2.30 1.32 17.88
C TRP A 197 3.62 0.56 17.77
N GLY A 198 4.44 0.86 16.74
CA GLY A 198 5.78 0.29 16.61
C GLY A 198 6.65 0.54 17.83
N MET A 199 6.66 1.77 18.35
CA MET A 199 7.41 2.13 19.56
C MET A 199 6.86 1.48 20.82
N VAL A 200 5.52 1.42 20.99
CA VAL A 200 4.88 0.74 22.11
C VAL A 200 5.25 -0.75 22.14
N GLN A 201 5.23 -1.42 20.99
CA GLN A 201 5.63 -2.81 20.90
C GLN A 201 7.10 -3.02 21.25
N TRP A 202 7.96 -2.16 20.72
CA TRP A 202 9.39 -2.28 20.93
C TRP A 202 9.77 -2.03 22.39
N LEU A 203 9.24 -0.97 23.01
CA LEU A 203 9.49 -0.64 24.42
C LEU A 203 8.87 -1.67 25.39
N GLY A 204 7.68 -2.17 25.06
CA GLY A 204 6.96 -3.13 25.90
C GLY A 204 7.36 -4.59 25.65
N HIS A 205 8.25 -4.85 24.68
CA HIS A 205 8.62 -6.22 24.25
C HIS A 205 7.41 -7.11 23.94
N PHE A 206 6.33 -6.50 23.40
CA PHE A 206 5.11 -7.24 23.08
C PHE A 206 5.33 -8.13 21.86
N SER A 207 4.87 -9.36 21.93
CA SER A 207 4.89 -10.32 20.82
C SER A 207 3.76 -10.10 19.79
N PHE A 208 2.83 -9.18 20.05
CA PHE A 208 1.84 -8.77 19.06
C PHE A 208 2.51 -7.87 18.04
N GLY A 209 2.83 -8.41 16.87
CA GLY A 209 3.50 -7.68 15.81
C GLY A 209 2.69 -6.54 15.24
N LEU A 210 3.34 -5.72 14.44
CA LEU A 210 2.70 -4.96 13.36
C LEU A 210 2.08 -5.96 12.39
N ALA A 211 1.16 -5.51 11.53
CA ALA A 211 0.51 -6.37 10.55
C ALA A 211 1.54 -7.30 9.93
N GLY A 212 1.48 -8.56 10.37
CA GLY A 212 2.48 -9.54 10.00
C GLY A 212 2.26 -9.97 8.58
N ASP A 213 3.34 -10.28 7.95
CA ASP A 213 3.29 -10.98 6.69
C ASP A 213 2.87 -12.42 6.95
N VAL A 214 2.20 -12.98 5.99
CA VAL A 214 1.79 -14.38 6.05
C VAL A 214 3.00 -15.28 6.28
N GLY A 215 3.03 -15.97 7.42
CA GLY A 215 4.12 -16.88 7.78
C GLY A 215 5.32 -16.26 8.49
N VAL A 216 5.32 -14.94 8.75
CA VAL A 216 6.36 -14.29 9.56
C VAL A 216 5.79 -13.96 10.94
N ARG A 217 6.44 -14.43 12.00
CA ARG A 217 6.07 -14.05 13.36
C ARG A 217 6.31 -12.55 13.52
N SER A 218 5.24 -11.82 13.75
CA SER A 218 5.28 -10.43 14.11
C SER A 218 5.62 -10.26 15.59
N GLY A 219 6.43 -9.28 15.92
CA GLY A 219 6.79 -8.97 17.30
C GLY A 219 8.23 -8.57 17.46
N VAL A 220 8.66 -8.44 18.71
CA VAL A 220 10.04 -8.12 19.05
C VAL A 220 10.83 -9.41 19.21
N ARG A 221 11.84 -9.61 18.37
CA ARG A 221 12.82 -10.67 18.49
C ARG A 221 14.07 -10.13 19.19
N LEU A 222 14.55 -10.85 20.21
CA LEU A 222 15.85 -10.53 20.79
C LEU A 222 16.96 -10.89 19.81
N THR A 223 17.85 -9.94 19.56
CA THR A 223 19.08 -10.17 18.81
C THR A 223 20.12 -10.87 19.69
N SER A 224 21.16 -11.41 19.11
CA SER A 224 22.30 -12.00 19.85
C SER A 224 22.97 -11.03 20.84
N GLY A 225 22.75 -9.71 20.68
CA GLY A 225 23.22 -8.67 21.61
C GLY A 225 22.19 -8.21 22.65
N GLY A 226 21.06 -8.93 22.80
CA GLY A 226 19.99 -8.58 23.77
C GLY A 226 19.09 -7.43 23.35
N SER A 227 19.33 -6.78 22.19
CA SER A 227 18.46 -5.72 21.67
C SER A 227 17.20 -6.30 21.05
N GLY A 228 16.05 -5.70 21.35
CA GLY A 228 14.80 -6.06 20.68
C GLY A 228 14.80 -5.61 19.22
N GLN A 229 14.58 -6.53 18.28
CA GLN A 229 14.36 -6.22 16.87
C GLN A 229 12.87 -6.25 16.56
N LEU A 230 12.33 -5.13 16.05
CA LEU A 230 10.94 -5.06 15.61
C LEU A 230 10.80 -5.79 14.27
N GLN A 231 9.91 -6.79 14.22
CA GLN A 231 9.64 -7.59 13.02
C GLN A 231 8.19 -7.41 12.56
N GLY A 232 7.93 -7.58 11.26
CA GLY A 232 6.60 -7.52 10.66
C GLY A 232 6.13 -6.10 10.34
N GLY A 233 5.35 -5.95 9.28
CA GLY A 233 4.69 -4.69 8.87
C GLY A 233 5.60 -3.47 8.61
N ALA A 234 6.89 -3.66 8.74
CA ALA A 234 7.89 -2.61 8.84
C ALA A 234 8.07 -1.77 7.56
N PHE A 235 7.57 -2.24 6.41
CA PHE A 235 7.58 -1.46 5.16
C PHE A 235 6.76 -0.20 5.18
N ALA A 236 5.74 -0.15 6.00
CA ALA A 236 4.92 1.03 6.12
C ALA A 236 5.68 2.20 6.79
N PHE A 237 6.73 1.91 7.59
CA PHE A 237 7.56 2.97 8.21
C PHE A 237 8.30 3.82 7.17
N PRO A 238 9.09 3.26 6.23
CA PRO A 238 9.72 4.04 5.16
C PRO A 238 8.73 4.90 4.39
N VAL A 239 7.58 4.34 4.00
CA VAL A 239 6.52 5.06 3.31
C VAL A 239 6.02 6.24 4.15
N ALA A 240 5.69 6.01 5.43
CA ALA A 240 5.23 7.06 6.34
C ALA A 240 6.29 8.17 6.51
N ILE A 241 7.56 7.81 6.68
CA ILE A 241 8.69 8.76 6.78
C ILE A 241 8.74 9.64 5.54
N ILE A 242 8.78 9.03 4.34
CA ILE A 242 8.97 9.76 3.08
C ILE A 242 7.78 10.67 2.77
N VAL A 243 6.54 10.18 2.99
CA VAL A 243 5.32 10.97 2.72
C VAL A 243 5.16 12.10 3.74
N CYS A 244 5.35 11.85 5.05
CA CYS A 244 5.30 12.89 6.08
C CYS A 244 6.39 13.94 5.86
N PHE A 245 7.61 13.52 5.53
CA PHE A 245 8.71 14.41 5.20
C PHE A 245 8.38 15.31 4.00
N ALA A 246 7.88 14.73 2.91
CA ALA A 246 7.48 15.50 1.72
C ALA A 246 6.35 16.49 2.04
N ALA A 247 5.34 16.07 2.82
CA ALA A 247 4.23 16.92 3.23
C ALA A 247 4.69 18.12 4.09
N LEU A 248 5.57 17.88 5.07
CA LEU A 248 6.12 18.93 5.95
C LEU A 248 6.99 19.95 5.21
N THR A 249 7.70 19.48 4.20
CA THR A 249 8.79 20.25 3.59
C THR A 249 8.41 20.93 2.28
N LEU A 250 7.63 20.24 1.45
CA LEU A 250 7.18 20.76 0.15
C LEU A 250 5.74 21.28 0.21
N GLY A 251 4.96 20.86 1.21
CA GLY A 251 3.57 21.26 1.40
C GLY A 251 3.44 22.59 2.15
N GLU A 252 2.25 23.20 2.03
CA GLU A 252 1.85 24.37 2.79
C GLU A 252 0.79 23.98 3.82
N ILE A 253 1.25 23.54 5.01
CA ILE A 253 0.37 23.16 6.10
C ILE A 253 0.22 24.39 7.02
N ARG A 254 -0.98 24.99 7.05
CA ARG A 254 -1.24 26.18 7.85
C ARG A 254 -1.49 25.87 9.33
N SER A 255 -2.16 24.76 9.62
CA SER A 255 -2.50 24.37 10.99
C SER A 255 -1.27 23.85 11.73
N TRP A 256 -0.98 24.42 12.91
CA TRP A 256 0.10 23.98 13.78
C TRP A 256 -0.15 22.57 14.34
N VAL A 257 -1.42 22.20 14.57
CA VAL A 257 -1.82 20.87 15.07
C VAL A 257 -1.43 19.81 14.05
N TRP A 258 -1.77 20.01 12.77
CA TRP A 258 -1.40 19.07 11.71
C TRP A 258 0.10 19.02 11.47
N ARG A 259 0.82 20.13 11.62
CA ARG A 259 2.29 20.13 11.59
C ARG A 259 2.86 19.30 12.73
N GLY A 260 2.37 19.52 13.97
CA GLY A 260 2.79 18.75 15.14
C GLY A 260 2.54 17.25 14.98
N LEU A 261 1.35 16.89 14.51
CA LEU A 261 1.02 15.48 14.22
C LEU A 261 1.97 14.83 13.21
N LEU A 262 2.26 15.51 12.10
CA LEU A 262 3.16 14.98 11.07
C LEU A 262 4.62 14.92 11.55
N VAL A 263 5.07 15.88 12.36
CA VAL A 263 6.40 15.83 12.98
C VAL A 263 6.49 14.66 13.95
N ALA A 264 5.48 14.46 14.79
CA ALA A 264 5.41 13.31 15.70
C ALA A 264 5.36 12.00 14.93
N ALA A 265 4.53 11.89 13.88
CA ALA A 265 4.47 10.73 13.02
C ALA A 265 5.85 10.45 12.37
N LEU A 266 6.51 11.47 11.84
CA LEU A 266 7.85 11.35 11.24
C LEU A 266 8.86 10.82 12.25
N ALA A 267 8.95 11.41 13.44
CA ALA A 267 9.90 11.01 14.47
C ALA A 267 9.66 9.57 14.96
N LEU A 268 8.40 9.21 15.23
CA LEU A 268 8.02 7.86 15.67
C LEU A 268 8.32 6.80 14.61
N ASN A 269 8.03 7.10 13.32
CA ASN A 269 8.34 6.16 12.25
C ASN A 269 9.84 6.03 11.99
N ILE A 270 10.63 7.11 12.11
CA ILE A 270 12.11 7.03 12.05
C ILE A 270 12.62 6.12 13.16
N ALA A 271 12.19 6.33 14.39
CA ALA A 271 12.60 5.51 15.53
C ALA A 271 12.20 4.03 15.31
N SER A 272 10.96 3.77 14.91
CA SER A 272 10.47 2.42 14.63
C SER A 272 11.24 1.76 13.47
N CYS A 273 11.55 2.49 12.40
CA CYS A 273 12.34 1.99 11.27
C CYS A 273 13.77 1.62 11.70
N LEU A 274 14.40 2.42 12.55
CA LEU A 274 15.76 2.14 13.06
C LEU A 274 15.81 0.86 13.89
N VAL A 275 14.82 0.63 14.78
CA VAL A 275 14.79 -0.56 15.64
C VAL A 275 14.33 -1.82 14.91
N THR A 276 13.99 -1.74 13.63
CA THR A 276 13.84 -2.95 12.80
C THR A 276 15.17 -3.62 12.50
N PHE A 277 16.27 -2.88 12.50
CA PHE A 277 17.60 -3.32 12.06
C PHE A 277 17.63 -3.94 10.65
N GLU A 278 16.61 -3.66 9.83
CA GLU A 278 16.52 -4.14 8.44
C GLU A 278 17.15 -3.14 7.49
N ARG A 279 18.31 -3.50 6.93
CA ARG A 279 19.07 -2.65 6.00
C ARG A 279 18.27 -2.24 4.77
N SER A 280 17.41 -3.12 4.28
CA SER A 280 16.52 -2.83 3.14
C SER A 280 15.57 -1.67 3.42
N PHE A 281 15.06 -1.51 4.65
CA PHE A 281 14.17 -0.39 5.01
C PHE A 281 14.93 0.92 5.14
N TRP A 282 16.18 0.87 5.59
CA TRP A 282 17.04 2.05 5.62
C TRP A 282 17.38 2.52 4.21
N LEU A 283 17.67 1.57 3.29
CA LEU A 283 17.89 1.86 1.87
C LEU A 283 16.63 2.39 1.18
N ASP A 284 15.45 1.80 1.44
CA ASP A 284 14.15 2.30 1.01
C ASP A 284 13.97 3.76 1.41
N THR A 285 14.11 4.03 2.73
CA THR A 285 13.97 5.38 3.29
C THR A 285 14.95 6.35 2.65
N LEU A 286 16.23 5.98 2.55
CA LEU A 286 17.26 6.84 1.97
C LEU A 286 16.98 7.14 0.50
N ALA A 287 16.70 6.12 -0.30
CA ALA A 287 16.42 6.28 -1.73
C ALA A 287 15.17 7.16 -1.96
N GLY A 288 14.11 6.93 -1.18
CA GLY A 288 12.90 7.73 -1.25
C GLY A 288 13.10 9.20 -0.82
N LEU A 289 13.84 9.45 0.25
CA LEU A 289 14.18 10.80 0.70
C LEU A 289 15.07 11.53 -0.32
N LEU A 290 16.08 10.84 -0.89
CA LEU A 290 16.91 11.38 -1.95
C LEU A 290 16.07 11.75 -3.17
N PHE A 291 15.12 10.90 -3.57
CA PHE A 291 14.20 11.22 -4.65
C PHE A 291 13.40 12.50 -4.35
N VAL A 292 12.83 12.65 -3.16
CA VAL A 292 12.12 13.88 -2.76
C VAL A 292 13.03 15.11 -2.81
N LEU A 293 14.28 14.97 -2.34
CA LEU A 293 15.28 16.05 -2.37
C LEU A 293 15.66 16.50 -3.78
N LEU A 294 15.67 15.58 -4.76
CA LEU A 294 15.97 15.93 -6.16
C LEU A 294 14.97 16.96 -6.73
N PHE A 295 13.72 16.94 -6.26
CA PHE A 295 12.67 17.86 -6.69
C PHE A 295 12.51 19.09 -5.79
N ALA A 296 13.32 19.21 -4.74
CA ALA A 296 13.36 20.41 -3.91
C ALA A 296 14.28 21.47 -4.54
N ALA A 297 13.81 22.72 -4.62
CA ALA A 297 14.57 23.81 -5.21
C ALA A 297 15.40 24.57 -4.17
N GLY A 298 16.64 24.91 -4.53
CA GLY A 298 17.51 25.90 -3.86
C GLY A 298 17.54 25.84 -2.34
N ARG A 299 17.18 26.95 -1.69
CA ARG A 299 17.17 27.09 -0.22
C ARG A 299 16.30 26.05 0.50
N ARG A 300 15.22 25.55 -0.15
CA ARG A 300 14.40 24.48 0.42
C ARG A 300 15.20 23.19 0.57
N ARG A 301 16.07 22.84 -0.39
CA ARG A 301 16.91 21.63 -0.30
C ARG A 301 17.82 21.67 0.92
N VAL A 302 18.48 22.81 1.18
CA VAL A 302 19.35 23.00 2.35
C VAL A 302 18.53 22.85 3.65
N LYS A 303 17.37 23.50 3.74
CA LYS A 303 16.47 23.36 4.90
C LYS A 303 16.06 21.93 5.14
N LEU A 304 15.77 21.17 4.08
CA LEU A 304 15.41 19.77 4.13
C LEU A 304 16.54 18.91 4.67
N LEU A 305 17.75 19.12 4.18
CA LEU A 305 18.94 18.42 4.68
C LEU A 305 19.17 18.71 6.16
N LEU A 306 19.01 19.96 6.61
CA LEU A 306 19.14 20.32 8.01
C LEU A 306 18.07 19.67 8.89
N ILE A 307 16.83 19.56 8.41
CA ILE A 307 15.74 18.88 9.13
C ILE A 307 16.06 17.38 9.24
N LEU A 308 16.49 16.74 8.16
CA LEU A 308 16.86 15.33 8.19
C LEU A 308 18.05 15.07 9.11
N LEU A 309 19.06 15.91 9.03
CA LEU A 309 20.23 15.80 9.89
C LEU A 309 19.84 15.98 11.36
N GLY A 310 19.05 17.02 11.67
CA GLY A 310 18.57 17.28 13.03
C GLY A 310 17.70 16.17 13.58
N ALA A 311 16.76 15.64 12.77
CA ALA A 311 15.93 14.51 13.15
C ALA A 311 16.75 13.24 13.36
N GLY A 312 17.73 12.99 12.49
CA GLY A 312 18.65 11.86 12.62
C GLY A 312 19.49 11.95 13.90
N VAL A 313 20.12 13.10 14.14
CA VAL A 313 20.92 13.34 15.35
C VAL A 313 20.06 13.20 16.61
N PHE A 314 18.87 13.80 16.63
CA PHE A 314 17.95 13.70 17.76
C PHE A 314 17.55 12.23 18.03
N THR A 315 17.21 11.47 16.98
CA THR A 315 16.81 10.07 17.12
C THR A 315 17.97 9.22 17.64
N VAL A 316 19.18 9.41 17.10
CA VAL A 316 20.39 8.71 17.56
C VAL A 316 20.70 9.05 19.03
N ALA A 317 20.63 10.33 19.41
CA ALA A 317 20.84 10.76 20.79
C ALA A 317 19.78 10.20 21.74
N ALA A 318 18.51 10.20 21.36
CA ALA A 318 17.43 9.61 22.16
C ALA A 318 17.62 8.10 22.36
N LEU A 319 17.97 7.37 21.31
CA LEU A 319 18.27 5.92 21.40
C LEU A 319 19.53 5.64 22.22
N ALA A 320 20.55 6.51 22.14
CA ALA A 320 21.76 6.40 22.95
C ALA A 320 21.47 6.48 24.46
N ILE A 321 20.53 7.35 24.82
CA ILE A 321 20.14 7.55 26.22
C ILE A 321 19.24 6.42 26.71
N ILE A 322 18.22 6.04 25.88
CA ILE A 322 17.19 5.06 26.28
C ILE A 322 17.73 3.63 26.20
N THR A 323 18.50 3.32 25.16
CA THR A 323 18.96 1.94 24.87
C THR A 323 20.32 1.94 24.17
N PRO A 324 21.44 2.08 24.91
CA PRO A 324 22.79 2.12 24.33
C PRO A 324 23.13 0.88 23.48
N SER A 325 22.63 -0.31 23.86
CA SER A 325 22.82 -1.57 23.11
C SER A 325 22.21 -1.53 21.71
N THR A 326 21.15 -0.75 21.52
CA THR A 326 20.52 -0.56 20.20
C THR A 326 21.43 0.16 19.22
N LEU A 327 22.18 1.14 19.70
CA LEU A 327 23.16 1.89 18.89
C LEU A 327 24.32 1.01 18.44
N THR A 328 24.88 0.22 19.34
CA THR A 328 25.96 -0.73 18.99
C THR A 328 25.48 -1.75 17.95
N THR A 329 24.24 -2.25 18.10
CA THR A 329 23.65 -3.16 17.12
C THR A 329 23.43 -2.48 15.77
N ALA A 330 22.91 -1.24 15.74
CA ALA A 330 22.73 -0.48 14.51
C ALA A 330 24.07 -0.19 13.82
N GLN A 331 25.10 0.20 14.59
CA GLN A 331 26.45 0.44 14.08
C GLN A 331 27.06 -0.84 13.48
N GLN A 332 26.95 -1.99 14.15
CA GLN A 332 27.42 -3.28 13.63
C GLN A 332 26.69 -3.64 12.32
N ARG A 333 25.39 -3.38 12.23
CA ARG A 333 24.61 -3.59 10.99
C ARG A 333 25.05 -2.68 9.85
N LEU A 334 25.41 -1.43 10.12
CA LEU A 334 25.96 -0.51 9.11
C LEU A 334 27.34 -0.96 8.65
N ILE A 335 28.25 -1.31 9.57
CA ILE A 335 29.59 -1.80 9.24
C ILE A 335 29.53 -3.08 8.41
N SER A 336 28.58 -3.98 8.69
CA SER A 336 28.41 -5.22 7.92
C SER A 336 28.00 -5.00 6.45
N ILE A 337 27.61 -3.80 6.05
CA ILE A 337 27.38 -3.45 4.63
C ILE A 337 28.69 -3.46 3.85
N SER A 338 29.81 -3.03 4.46
CA SER A 338 31.13 -3.00 3.81
C SER A 338 31.73 -4.40 3.62
N SER A 339 31.27 -5.40 4.37
CA SER A 339 31.73 -6.79 4.29
C SER A 339 30.74 -7.72 3.57
N TYR A 340 30.01 -7.20 2.58
CA TYR A 340 28.92 -7.93 1.90
C TYR A 340 29.36 -9.26 1.28
N SER A 341 30.61 -9.39 0.80
CA SER A 341 31.13 -10.60 0.17
C SER A 341 31.25 -11.78 1.14
N SER A 342 31.47 -11.52 2.42
CA SER A 342 31.53 -12.51 3.50
C SER A 342 30.19 -12.65 4.25
N ASP A 343 29.20 -11.78 3.98
CA ASP A 343 27.89 -11.81 4.64
C ASP A 343 27.10 -13.04 4.20
N THR A 344 26.89 -13.95 5.14
CA THR A 344 26.12 -15.19 4.93
C THR A 344 24.71 -14.92 4.38
N SER A 345 24.08 -13.80 4.79
CA SER A 345 22.75 -13.42 4.33
C SER A 345 22.74 -13.04 2.83
N VAL A 346 23.78 -12.36 2.35
CA VAL A 346 23.90 -12.00 0.94
C VAL A 346 24.13 -13.26 0.09
N ARG A 347 25.10 -14.11 0.50
CA ARG A 347 25.36 -15.39 -0.19
C ARG A 347 24.09 -16.27 -0.25
N TYR A 348 23.35 -16.31 0.86
CA TYR A 348 22.09 -17.03 0.93
C TYR A 348 21.09 -16.54 -0.15
N ARG A 349 20.92 -15.23 -0.29
CA ARG A 349 20.00 -14.62 -1.28
C ARG A 349 20.43 -14.88 -2.71
N VAL A 350 21.74 -14.84 -3.00
CA VAL A 350 22.26 -15.14 -4.34
C VAL A 350 21.91 -16.56 -4.76
N VAL A 351 22.13 -17.54 -3.86
CA VAL A 351 21.80 -18.93 -4.16
C VAL A 351 20.29 -19.16 -4.29
N GLU A 352 19.49 -18.56 -3.39
CA GLU A 352 18.02 -18.59 -3.48
C GLU A 352 17.55 -18.05 -4.82
N SER A 353 18.09 -16.90 -5.26
CA SER A 353 17.75 -16.29 -6.54
C SER A 353 18.06 -17.21 -7.73
N GLY A 354 19.11 -18.02 -7.66
CA GLY A 354 19.42 -19.02 -8.69
C GLY A 354 18.29 -20.05 -8.84
N PHE A 355 17.81 -20.62 -7.75
CA PHE A 355 16.68 -21.56 -7.78
C PHE A 355 15.39 -20.93 -8.31
N VAL A 356 15.13 -19.68 -7.95
CA VAL A 356 13.94 -18.95 -8.45
C VAL A 356 14.10 -18.64 -9.94
N TYR A 357 15.29 -18.25 -10.38
CA TYR A 357 15.58 -17.96 -11.78
C TYR A 357 15.33 -19.17 -12.68
N ASP A 358 15.71 -20.37 -12.24
CA ASP A 358 15.44 -21.60 -12.99
C ASP A 358 13.93 -21.85 -13.17
N ARG A 359 13.13 -21.51 -12.16
CA ARG A 359 11.66 -21.58 -12.24
C ARG A 359 11.09 -20.56 -13.22
N ILE A 360 11.63 -19.32 -13.23
CA ILE A 360 11.23 -18.29 -14.19
C ILE A 360 11.57 -18.75 -15.63
N ARG A 361 12.75 -19.33 -15.85
CA ARG A 361 13.15 -19.86 -17.17
C ARG A 361 12.24 -20.97 -17.65
N ALA A 362 11.75 -21.83 -16.75
CA ALA A 362 10.85 -22.92 -17.10
C ALA A 362 9.46 -22.42 -17.54
N HIS A 363 8.98 -21.32 -16.93
CA HIS A 363 7.65 -20.76 -17.19
C HIS A 363 7.67 -19.23 -17.33
N PRO A 364 8.37 -18.65 -18.33
CA PRO A 364 8.62 -17.22 -18.39
C PRO A 364 7.37 -16.39 -18.68
N LEU A 365 6.38 -16.91 -19.38
CA LEU A 365 5.19 -16.16 -19.79
C LEU A 365 4.08 -16.23 -18.75
N THR A 366 3.80 -17.40 -18.23
CA THR A 366 2.69 -17.65 -17.30
C THR A 366 3.10 -17.64 -15.84
N GLY A 367 4.40 -17.73 -15.54
CA GLY A 367 4.84 -18.03 -14.18
C GLY A 367 4.56 -19.48 -13.79
N SER A 368 4.86 -19.81 -12.55
CA SER A 368 4.62 -21.15 -11.97
C SER A 368 3.28 -21.23 -11.24
N GLY A 369 2.49 -20.17 -11.24
CA GLY A 369 1.22 -20.07 -10.51
C GLY A 369 1.40 -19.67 -9.03
N LEU A 370 0.35 -19.10 -8.46
CA LEU A 370 0.33 -18.80 -7.04
C LEU A 370 0.28 -20.08 -6.22
N GLY A 371 0.99 -20.10 -5.10
CA GLY A 371 1.19 -21.31 -4.30
C GLY A 371 2.39 -22.18 -4.73
N ALA A 372 3.03 -21.87 -5.87
CA ALA A 372 4.24 -22.56 -6.28
C ALA A 372 5.35 -22.50 -5.21
N SER A 373 6.14 -23.56 -5.09
CA SER A 373 7.20 -23.66 -4.10
C SER A 373 8.52 -24.10 -4.72
N ILE A 374 9.60 -23.79 -4.04
CA ILE A 374 10.94 -24.32 -4.28
C ILE A 374 11.40 -25.10 -3.05
N PHE A 375 12.09 -26.21 -3.28
CA PHE A 375 12.71 -26.98 -2.21
C PHE A 375 14.21 -26.75 -2.26
N TRP A 376 14.76 -26.14 -1.22
CA TRP A 376 16.18 -25.88 -1.13
C TRP A 376 16.65 -25.64 0.30
N GLY A 377 17.94 -25.81 0.51
CA GLY A 377 18.63 -25.55 1.76
C GLY A 377 20.09 -25.22 1.51
N GLN A 378 20.80 -24.83 2.57
CA GLN A 378 22.20 -24.43 2.51
C GLN A 378 22.96 -25.06 3.69
N PRO A 379 23.64 -26.18 3.52
CA PRO A 379 24.39 -26.84 4.61
C PRO A 379 25.43 -25.92 5.25
N TRP A 380 26.15 -25.13 4.44
CA TRP A 380 27.18 -24.21 4.93
C TRP A 380 26.60 -23.01 5.76
N ALA A 381 25.33 -22.69 5.58
CA ALA A 381 24.64 -21.67 6.37
C ALA A 381 23.75 -22.27 7.48
N GLN A 382 23.88 -23.59 7.73
CA GLN A 382 23.04 -24.34 8.67
C GLN A 382 21.53 -24.19 8.40
N VAL A 383 21.18 -23.94 7.14
CA VAL A 383 19.78 -23.83 6.70
C VAL A 383 19.33 -25.19 6.16
N PRO A 384 18.47 -25.92 6.87
CA PRO A 384 17.99 -27.22 6.44
C PRO A 384 17.17 -27.07 5.17
N PRO A 385 17.23 -28.08 4.26
CA PRO A 385 16.36 -28.13 3.11
C PRO A 385 14.88 -28.10 3.53
N LYS A 386 14.12 -27.18 2.95
CA LYS A 386 12.67 -27.07 3.18
C LYS A 386 11.97 -26.44 2.00
N THR A 387 10.68 -26.71 1.89
CA THR A 387 9.80 -26.06 0.93
C THR A 387 9.60 -24.60 1.30
N ARG A 388 9.75 -23.71 0.31
CA ARG A 388 9.59 -22.27 0.45
C ARG A 388 8.71 -21.71 -0.65
N HIS A 389 7.86 -20.75 -0.28
CA HIS A 389 6.92 -20.10 -1.19
C HIS A 389 7.31 -18.65 -1.50
N TYR A 390 8.38 -18.15 -0.93
CA TYR A 390 8.86 -16.79 -1.11
C TYR A 390 10.32 -16.75 -1.58
N SER A 391 10.72 -15.62 -2.11
CA SER A 391 12.11 -15.25 -2.40
C SER A 391 12.38 -13.87 -1.80
N HIS A 392 13.61 -13.64 -1.34
CA HIS A 392 14.02 -12.33 -0.84
C HIS A 392 14.12 -11.27 -1.95
N ASP A 393 14.33 -11.67 -3.21
CA ASP A 393 14.20 -10.80 -4.35
C ASP A 393 12.72 -10.72 -4.75
N GLY A 394 12.10 -9.56 -4.53
CA GLY A 394 10.68 -9.37 -4.81
C GLY A 394 10.35 -9.31 -6.30
N TYR A 395 11.30 -8.90 -7.15
CA TYR A 395 11.13 -8.93 -8.61
C TYR A 395 11.09 -10.36 -9.13
N PHE A 396 12.03 -11.19 -8.65
CA PHE A 396 12.08 -12.61 -9.00
C PHE A 396 10.86 -13.35 -8.45
N TRP A 397 10.45 -13.03 -7.19
CA TRP A 397 9.23 -13.61 -6.63
C TRP A 397 8.02 -13.31 -7.52
N LEU A 398 7.85 -12.06 -7.93
CA LEU A 398 6.73 -11.65 -8.76
C LEU A 398 6.77 -12.35 -10.13
N ALA A 399 7.91 -12.31 -10.82
CA ALA A 399 8.08 -12.96 -12.12
C ALA A 399 7.89 -14.50 -12.06
N TRP A 400 8.35 -15.12 -10.98
CA TRP A 400 8.15 -16.55 -10.74
C TRP A 400 6.68 -16.91 -10.58
N LYS A 401 5.90 -16.07 -9.86
CA LYS A 401 4.50 -16.36 -9.53
C LYS A 401 3.53 -16.06 -10.67
N VAL A 402 3.68 -14.90 -11.33
CA VAL A 402 2.71 -14.41 -12.32
C VAL A 402 3.28 -14.26 -13.75
N GLY A 403 4.50 -14.68 -13.96
CA GLY A 403 5.20 -14.56 -15.24
C GLY A 403 5.84 -13.17 -15.46
N VAL A 404 6.83 -13.14 -16.36
CA VAL A 404 7.59 -11.93 -16.68
C VAL A 404 6.71 -10.82 -17.27
N PRO A 405 5.74 -11.07 -18.17
CA PRO A 405 4.91 -10.02 -18.74
C PRO A 405 4.05 -9.29 -17.67
N ALA A 406 3.45 -10.04 -16.74
CA ALA A 406 2.65 -9.45 -15.66
C ALA A 406 3.52 -8.69 -14.67
N ALA A 407 4.69 -9.23 -14.32
CA ALA A 407 5.67 -8.54 -13.49
C ALA A 407 6.12 -7.23 -14.15
N ALA A 408 6.47 -7.26 -15.44
CA ALA A 408 6.86 -6.09 -16.20
C ALA A 408 5.74 -5.04 -16.28
N LEU A 409 4.48 -5.45 -16.39
CA LEU A 409 3.33 -4.55 -16.38
C LEU A 409 3.22 -3.79 -15.05
N LEU A 410 3.30 -4.47 -13.92
CA LEU A 410 3.25 -3.83 -12.60
C LEU A 410 4.47 -2.92 -12.37
N ILE A 411 5.67 -3.41 -12.67
CA ILE A 411 6.90 -2.62 -12.54
C ILE A 411 6.84 -1.40 -13.46
N GLY A 412 6.37 -1.56 -14.68
CA GLY A 412 6.16 -0.47 -15.63
C GLY A 412 5.19 0.60 -15.10
N LEU A 413 4.11 0.20 -14.41
CA LEU A 413 3.21 1.14 -13.72
C LEU A 413 3.93 1.90 -12.61
N LEU A 414 4.71 1.22 -11.75
CA LEU A 414 5.49 1.84 -10.67
C LEU A 414 6.51 2.82 -11.23
N VAL A 415 7.26 2.43 -12.24
CA VAL A 415 8.25 3.29 -12.91
C VAL A 415 7.57 4.49 -13.59
N SER A 416 6.44 4.29 -14.27
CA SER A 416 5.69 5.39 -14.90
C SER A 416 5.20 6.44 -13.89
N ALA A 417 4.90 6.00 -12.66
CA ALA A 417 4.49 6.88 -11.58
C ALA A 417 5.59 7.87 -11.17
N LEU A 418 6.88 7.44 -11.19
CA LEU A 418 8.03 8.28 -10.85
C LEU A 418 8.14 9.51 -11.78
N PHE A 419 7.81 9.33 -13.04
CA PHE A 419 7.94 10.37 -14.08
C PHE A 419 6.67 11.18 -14.30
N THR A 420 5.63 10.98 -13.45
CA THR A 420 4.41 11.77 -13.55
C THR A 420 4.64 13.19 -13.05
N ARG A 421 4.43 14.16 -13.95
CA ARG A 421 4.59 15.58 -13.64
C ARG A 421 3.34 16.12 -12.93
N SER A 422 3.55 17.00 -11.97
CA SER A 422 2.47 17.75 -11.31
C SER A 422 1.95 18.84 -12.24
N PRO A 423 0.63 18.99 -12.42
CA PRO A 423 0.08 20.16 -13.10
C PRO A 423 0.46 21.45 -12.37
N ALA A 424 0.67 22.54 -13.10
CA ALA A 424 0.99 23.85 -12.50
C ALA A 424 -0.11 24.36 -11.55
N THR A 425 -1.35 23.94 -11.81
CA THR A 425 -2.54 24.30 -11.02
C THR A 425 -2.75 23.45 -9.77
N GLU A 426 -1.88 22.47 -9.51
CA GLU A 426 -1.99 21.61 -8.34
C GLU A 426 -1.67 22.37 -7.06
N ASP A 427 -2.50 22.17 -6.03
CA ASP A 427 -2.25 22.78 -4.71
C ASP A 427 -0.95 22.27 -4.08
N PRO A 428 -0.26 23.11 -3.24
CA PRO A 428 1.07 22.76 -2.72
C PRO A 428 1.09 21.47 -1.90
N LEU A 429 0.06 21.21 -1.07
CA LEU A 429 0.00 20.00 -0.25
C LEU A 429 -0.16 18.75 -1.13
N SER A 430 -1.04 18.78 -2.11
CA SER A 430 -1.26 17.68 -3.04
C SER A 430 0.00 17.36 -3.83
N ARG A 431 0.71 18.41 -4.28
CA ARG A 431 2.00 18.27 -4.96
C ARG A 431 3.04 17.62 -4.06
N ALA A 432 3.09 18.03 -2.78
CA ALA A 432 4.00 17.47 -1.79
C ALA A 432 3.72 15.98 -1.53
N VAL A 433 2.44 15.61 -1.32
CA VAL A 433 2.03 14.22 -1.11
C VAL A 433 2.31 13.36 -2.35
N ARG A 434 2.08 13.89 -3.56
CA ARG A 434 2.47 13.20 -4.81
C ARG A 434 3.97 12.94 -4.85
N ARG A 435 4.80 13.95 -4.53
CA ARG A 435 6.26 13.79 -4.48
C ARG A 435 6.68 12.79 -3.41
N GLY A 436 6.01 12.80 -2.26
CA GLY A 436 6.19 11.79 -1.22
C GLY A 436 5.84 10.38 -1.71
N ALA A 437 4.70 10.22 -2.40
CA ALA A 437 4.30 8.94 -2.98
C ALA A 437 5.29 8.45 -4.06
N GLN A 438 5.78 9.35 -4.93
CA GLN A 438 6.83 9.03 -5.90
C GLN A 438 8.13 8.62 -5.21
N GLY A 439 8.54 9.35 -4.17
CA GLY A 439 9.71 9.00 -3.36
C GLY A 439 9.56 7.64 -2.69
N ALA A 440 8.39 7.36 -2.10
CA ALA A 440 8.10 6.06 -1.50
C ALA A 440 8.14 4.91 -2.53
N ILE A 441 7.61 5.14 -3.75
CA ILE A 441 7.73 4.16 -4.85
C ILE A 441 9.20 3.97 -5.25
N ALA A 442 10.00 5.05 -5.33
CA ALA A 442 11.42 4.95 -5.66
C ALA A 442 12.19 4.13 -4.60
N GLY A 443 11.96 4.40 -3.32
CA GLY A 443 12.53 3.65 -2.22
C GLY A 443 12.12 2.17 -2.26
N LEU A 444 10.81 1.90 -2.42
CA LEU A 444 10.27 0.57 -2.54
C LEU A 444 10.92 -0.22 -3.69
N LEU A 445 11.10 0.38 -4.87
CA LEU A 445 11.76 -0.28 -6.01
C LEU A 445 13.21 -0.67 -5.67
N VAL A 446 13.93 0.15 -4.90
CA VAL A 446 15.29 -0.19 -4.43
C VAL A 446 15.23 -1.32 -3.41
N ALA A 447 14.35 -1.24 -2.42
CA ALA A 447 14.22 -2.26 -1.37
C ALA A 447 13.82 -3.63 -1.92
N THR A 448 12.99 -3.65 -2.98
CA THR A 448 12.47 -4.87 -3.61
C THR A 448 13.58 -5.78 -4.18
N ILE A 449 14.78 -5.25 -4.47
CA ILE A 449 15.94 -6.05 -4.89
C ILE A 449 16.35 -7.06 -3.79
N THR A 450 16.19 -6.68 -2.52
CA THR A 450 16.67 -7.48 -1.40
C THR A 450 15.58 -7.90 -0.42
N PHE A 451 14.34 -7.50 -0.70
CA PHE A 451 13.21 -7.79 0.16
C PHE A 451 11.94 -8.08 -0.66
N PRO A 452 11.14 -9.09 -0.28
CA PRO A 452 9.99 -9.55 -1.03
C PRO A 452 8.78 -8.63 -0.86
N SER A 453 8.89 -7.34 -1.24
CA SER A 453 7.88 -6.32 -1.02
C SER A 453 6.51 -6.69 -1.59
N PHE A 454 6.48 -7.36 -2.74
CA PHE A 454 5.24 -7.74 -3.40
C PHE A 454 4.54 -8.95 -2.77
N SER A 455 5.19 -9.68 -1.86
CA SER A 455 4.60 -10.80 -1.14
C SER A 455 4.02 -10.42 0.23
N GLN A 456 4.03 -9.14 0.58
CA GLN A 456 3.69 -8.67 1.91
C GLN A 456 2.28 -8.08 1.96
N LEU A 457 1.42 -8.64 2.82
CA LEU A 457 0.03 -8.18 2.97
C LEU A 457 -0.04 -6.73 3.46
N SER A 458 0.87 -6.34 4.34
CA SER A 458 0.90 -5.02 4.95
C SER A 458 1.20 -3.89 3.98
N ILE A 459 1.95 -4.16 2.91
CA ILE A 459 2.41 -3.12 1.97
C ILE A 459 1.61 -3.10 0.66
N ALA A 460 1.04 -4.21 0.21
CA ALA A 460 0.39 -4.28 -1.09
C ALA A 460 -0.75 -3.25 -1.25
N PRO A 461 -1.68 -3.05 -0.29
CA PRO A 461 -2.67 -1.98 -0.38
C PRO A 461 -2.05 -0.58 -0.35
N VAL A 462 -0.94 -0.41 0.37
CA VAL A 462 -0.21 0.87 0.40
C VAL A 462 0.43 1.17 -0.95
N ILE A 463 1.01 0.17 -1.64
CA ILE A 463 1.55 0.33 -3.00
C ILE A 463 0.44 0.79 -3.96
N GLY A 464 -0.74 0.16 -3.92
CA GLY A 464 -1.87 0.58 -4.73
C GLY A 464 -2.28 2.04 -4.47
N LEU A 465 -2.32 2.44 -3.20
CA LEU A 465 -2.58 3.83 -2.80
C LEU A 465 -1.50 4.79 -3.31
N LEU A 466 -0.21 4.46 -3.15
CA LEU A 466 0.90 5.28 -3.63
C LEU A 466 0.86 5.48 -5.14
N LEU A 467 0.54 4.44 -5.91
CA LEU A 467 0.32 4.53 -7.35
C LEU A 467 -0.80 5.50 -7.69
N ALA A 468 -1.93 5.46 -6.98
CA ALA A 468 -3.03 6.40 -7.20
C ALA A 468 -2.62 7.85 -6.89
N LEU A 469 -1.94 8.08 -5.76
CA LEU A 469 -1.44 9.39 -5.37
C LEU A 469 -0.43 9.96 -6.39
N ALA A 470 0.42 9.11 -6.95
CA ALA A 470 1.44 9.51 -7.91
C ALA A 470 0.89 9.73 -9.33
N LEU A 471 -0.07 8.90 -9.77
CA LEU A 471 -0.58 8.89 -11.16
C LEU A 471 -1.80 9.77 -11.39
N ALA A 472 -2.64 10.03 -10.35
CA ALA A 472 -3.86 10.83 -10.52
C ALA A 472 -3.51 12.30 -10.84
N PRO A 473 -3.86 12.84 -12.02
CA PRO A 473 -3.76 14.27 -12.27
C PRO A 473 -4.76 14.99 -11.37
N GLN A 474 -4.27 15.84 -10.53
CA GLN A 474 -5.10 16.60 -9.61
C GLN A 474 -5.53 17.87 -10.34
N LEU A 475 -6.78 17.90 -10.75
CA LEU A 475 -7.38 19.12 -11.28
C LEU A 475 -7.37 20.15 -10.14
N GLY A 476 -6.51 21.15 -10.26
CA GLY A 476 -6.61 22.34 -9.43
C GLY A 476 -8.06 22.83 -9.50
N ARG A 477 -8.59 23.34 -8.39
CA ARG A 477 -9.84 24.07 -8.44
C ARG A 477 -9.74 25.02 -9.63
N ARG A 478 -10.40 24.74 -10.74
CA ARG A 478 -10.76 25.79 -11.68
C ARG A 478 -11.41 26.85 -10.77
N ARG A 479 -10.70 27.94 -10.45
CA ARG A 479 -11.36 29.15 -10.03
C ARG A 479 -12.46 29.30 -11.08
N ARG A 480 -13.71 29.01 -10.72
CA ARG A 480 -14.82 29.56 -11.45
C ARG A 480 -14.48 31.04 -11.43
N SER A 481 -13.93 31.54 -12.52
CA SER A 481 -13.90 32.97 -12.78
C SER A 481 -15.40 33.34 -12.66
N ARG A 482 -15.77 33.90 -11.52
CA ARG A 482 -17.04 34.63 -11.46
C ARG A 482 -16.98 35.52 -12.69
N PRO A 483 -17.94 35.42 -13.60
CA PRO A 483 -17.98 36.39 -14.68
C PRO A 483 -17.84 37.73 -13.99
N SER A 484 -16.84 38.49 -14.44
CA SER A 484 -16.60 39.82 -13.86
C SER A 484 -17.92 40.55 -13.96
N VAL A 485 -18.39 41.14 -12.87
CA VAL A 485 -19.64 41.91 -12.81
C VAL A 485 -19.66 42.99 -13.90
N SER A 486 -18.50 43.37 -14.43
CA SER A 486 -18.31 44.27 -15.57
C SER A 486 -18.82 43.68 -16.93
N ALA A 487 -18.96 42.38 -17.08
CA ALA A 487 -19.54 41.80 -18.32
C ALA A 487 -21.08 41.78 -18.31
N LEU A 488 -21.71 41.95 -17.12
CA LEU A 488 -23.15 42.02 -17.00
C LEU A 488 -23.69 43.48 -17.07
N ALA A 489 -22.79 44.47 -17.03
CA ALA A 489 -23.16 45.87 -17.17
C ALA A 489 -23.02 46.38 -18.62
N ALA A 490 -22.58 45.55 -19.57
CA ALA A 490 -22.38 45.92 -20.96
C ALA A 490 -23.35 45.19 -21.91
N ALA A 491 -24.31 44.41 -21.40
CA ALA A 491 -25.43 43.82 -22.11
C ALA A 491 -26.73 44.44 -21.61
#